data_14cc08a7a0051b4982771932f483bfb8
#
_entry.id   14cc08a7a0051b4982771932f483bfb8
#
_cell.length_a   1.000
_cell.length_b   1.000
_cell.length_c   1.000
_cell.angle_alpha   90.00
_cell.angle_beta   90.00
_cell.angle_gamma   90.00
#
_symmetry.space_group_name_H-M   'P 1'
#
loop_
_entity.id
_entity.type
_entity.pdbx_description
1 polymer ?
#
loop_
_entity_poly.entity_id
_entity_poly.type
_entity_poly.pdbx_seq_one_letter_code
_entity_poly.pdbx_strand_id
1 'polypeptide(L)'
;MYTFTMQVPEYLAQWASHHLGNPVEFPKDSPESRLIKLFVDKQPRNRLPELNGNLTVKIPSSKAKDPRAGYFYMSPHAQTMIKECLSTLFLQNLWAELSDINKVNCELSTAIYAWLEKHGIADTYWECIRQKYYRLRKAYEDKGIKLKDY
;
A
#
# COMPACT_ATOMS: atom_id res chain seq x y z
N MET A 1 6.01 -17.26 12.51
CA MET A 1 5.72 -15.92 11.98
C MET A 1 4.23 -15.68 12.06
N TYR A 2 3.83 -14.58 12.64
CA TYR A 2 2.42 -14.22 12.76
C TYR A 2 2.04 -13.18 11.73
N THR A 3 0.95 -13.43 11.02
CA THR A 3 0.47 -12.58 9.94
C THR A 3 -1.04 -12.38 10.05
N PHE A 4 -1.53 -11.34 9.40
CA PHE A 4 -2.95 -11.20 9.09
C PHE A 4 -3.11 -10.98 7.59
N THR A 5 -4.29 -11.25 7.06
CA THR A 5 -4.59 -10.98 5.66
C THR A 5 -5.61 -9.86 5.55
N MET A 6 -5.55 -9.15 4.44
CA MET A 6 -6.51 -8.08 4.15
C MET A 6 -6.81 -8.06 2.66
N GLN A 7 -7.96 -7.52 2.31
CA GLN A 7 -8.37 -7.39 0.92
C GLN A 7 -8.08 -5.99 0.42
N VAL A 8 -7.28 -5.89 -0.62
CA VAL A 8 -6.93 -4.62 -1.26
C VAL A 8 -7.08 -4.78 -2.78
N PRO A 9 -7.13 -3.67 -3.54
CA PRO A 9 -7.06 -3.78 -5.00
C PRO A 9 -5.82 -4.56 -5.42
N GLU A 10 -5.93 -5.40 -6.44
CA GLU A 10 -4.85 -6.30 -6.84
C GLU A 10 -3.57 -5.55 -7.23
N TYR A 11 -3.68 -4.42 -7.92
CA TYR A 11 -2.50 -3.62 -8.27
C TYR A 11 -1.74 -3.17 -7.01
N LEU A 12 -2.47 -2.84 -5.94
CA LEU A 12 -1.87 -2.41 -4.68
C LEU A 12 -1.17 -3.58 -3.97
N ALA A 13 -1.79 -4.76 -4.00
CA ALA A 13 -1.18 -5.97 -3.46
C ALA A 13 0.13 -6.31 -4.20
N GLN A 14 0.13 -6.22 -5.51
CA GLN A 14 1.32 -6.47 -6.33
C GLN A 14 2.43 -5.46 -6.02
N TRP A 15 2.09 -4.18 -5.95
CA TRP A 15 3.05 -3.14 -5.62
C TRP A 15 3.66 -3.33 -4.23
N ALA A 16 2.81 -3.58 -3.23
CA ALA A 16 3.26 -3.77 -1.85
C ALA A 16 4.14 -5.01 -1.72
N SER A 17 3.76 -6.12 -2.33
CA SER A 17 4.54 -7.36 -2.29
C SER A 17 5.89 -7.21 -2.98
N HIS A 18 5.95 -6.45 -4.07
CA HIS A 18 7.20 -6.19 -4.78
C HIS A 18 8.18 -5.39 -3.92
N HIS A 19 7.70 -4.39 -3.19
CA HIS A 19 8.55 -3.51 -2.41
C HIS A 19 8.84 -3.99 -0.99
N LEU A 20 7.88 -4.66 -0.37
CA LEU A 20 7.95 -5.00 1.05
C LEU A 20 8.02 -6.50 1.30
N GLY A 21 7.97 -7.30 0.24
CA GLY A 21 8.04 -8.76 0.34
C GLY A 21 6.68 -9.41 0.54
N ASN A 22 6.70 -10.73 0.58
CA ASN A 22 5.50 -11.55 0.82
C ASN A 22 5.84 -12.63 1.85
N PRO A 23 5.35 -12.53 3.10
CA PRO A 23 4.41 -11.53 3.59
C PRO A 23 5.03 -10.12 3.65
N VAL A 24 4.17 -9.12 3.53
CA VAL A 24 4.57 -7.72 3.62
C VAL A 24 5.08 -7.42 5.02
N GLU A 25 6.28 -6.86 5.11
CA GLU A 25 6.87 -6.44 6.37
C GLU A 25 7.18 -4.95 6.32
N PHE A 26 6.43 -4.16 7.08
CA PHE A 26 6.68 -2.74 7.16
C PHE A 26 7.95 -2.44 7.96
N PRO A 27 8.72 -1.41 7.59
CA PRO A 27 9.89 -1.01 8.36
C PRO A 27 9.54 -0.77 9.82
N LYS A 28 10.46 -1.11 10.73
CA LYS A 28 10.23 -1.14 12.17
C LYS A 28 9.64 0.14 12.74
N ASP A 29 10.10 1.28 12.31
CA ASP A 29 9.65 2.57 12.86
C ASP A 29 8.73 3.33 11.90
N SER A 30 8.18 2.63 10.90
CA SER A 30 7.26 3.23 9.94
C SER A 30 5.90 3.54 10.59
N PRO A 31 5.15 4.51 10.06
CA PRO A 31 3.78 4.78 10.53
C PRO A 31 2.88 3.55 10.44
N GLU A 32 3.03 2.73 9.39
CA GLU A 32 2.23 1.52 9.18
C GLU A 32 2.50 0.49 10.28
N SER A 33 3.77 0.28 10.64
CA SER A 33 4.14 -0.63 11.72
C SER A 33 3.56 -0.15 13.05
N ARG A 34 3.62 1.15 13.31
CA ARG A 34 3.04 1.73 14.54
C ARG A 34 1.54 1.56 14.59
N LEU A 35 0.84 1.73 13.46
CA LEU A 35 -0.60 1.53 13.39
C LEU A 35 -0.97 0.08 13.68
N ILE A 36 -0.22 -0.89 13.14
CA ILE A 36 -0.46 -2.30 13.42
C ILE A 36 -0.29 -2.58 14.91
N LYS A 37 0.79 -2.10 15.52
CA LYS A 37 1.02 -2.28 16.96
C LYS A 37 -0.08 -1.65 17.82
N LEU A 38 -0.61 -0.53 17.38
CA LEU A 38 -1.67 0.18 18.11
C LEU A 38 -3.00 -0.57 18.03
N PHE A 39 -3.37 -1.07 16.85
CA PHE A 39 -4.70 -1.60 16.61
C PHE A 39 -4.80 -3.12 16.62
N VAL A 40 -3.69 -3.85 16.62
CA VAL A 40 -3.75 -5.31 16.75
C VAL A 40 -4.35 -5.67 18.11
N ASP A 41 -5.22 -6.67 18.12
CA ASP A 41 -5.94 -7.07 19.32
C ASP A 41 -5.95 -8.58 19.45
N LYS A 42 -6.43 -9.10 20.57
CA LYS A 42 -6.58 -10.53 20.77
C LYS A 42 -7.60 -11.09 19.80
N GLN A 43 -7.27 -12.24 19.21
CA GLN A 43 -8.22 -12.97 18.36
C GLN A 43 -9.46 -13.32 19.17
N PRO A 44 -10.67 -12.94 18.74
CA PRO A 44 -11.90 -13.32 19.43
C PRO A 44 -12.05 -14.84 19.48
N ARG A 45 -12.50 -15.37 20.61
CA ARG A 45 -12.67 -16.81 20.80
C ARG A 45 -13.75 -17.42 19.92
N ASN A 46 -14.73 -16.61 19.51
CA ASN A 46 -15.86 -17.02 18.69
C ASN A 46 -15.63 -16.87 17.19
N ARG A 47 -14.41 -16.50 16.78
CA ARG A 47 -14.06 -16.30 15.38
C ARG A 47 -12.75 -17.00 15.06
N LEU A 48 -12.72 -17.63 13.89
CA LEU A 48 -11.47 -18.15 13.33
C LEU A 48 -10.72 -17.02 12.64
N PRO A 49 -9.38 -17.05 12.61
CA PRO A 49 -8.61 -16.09 11.85
C PRO A 49 -9.00 -16.13 10.37
N GLU A 50 -9.21 -14.97 9.76
CA GLU A 50 -9.48 -14.86 8.33
C GLU A 50 -8.18 -14.96 7.56
N LEU A 51 -8.14 -15.86 6.56
CA LEU A 51 -6.97 -16.08 5.73
C LEU A 51 -7.25 -15.85 4.24
N ASN A 52 -8.35 -15.18 3.93
CA ASN A 52 -8.86 -15.06 2.56
C ASN A 52 -8.46 -13.77 1.84
N GLY A 53 -7.71 -12.89 2.47
CA GLY A 53 -7.26 -11.65 1.85
C GLY A 53 -6.19 -11.89 0.80
N ASN A 54 -6.08 -10.97 -0.15
CA ASN A 54 -5.07 -11.06 -1.20
C ASN A 54 -3.72 -10.44 -0.81
N LEU A 55 -3.63 -9.85 0.38
CA LEU A 55 -2.40 -9.30 0.91
C LEU A 55 -2.15 -9.88 2.29
N THR A 56 -0.99 -10.50 2.49
CA THR A 56 -0.56 -11.03 3.78
C THR A 56 0.44 -10.07 4.40
N VAL A 57 0.19 -9.66 5.64
CA VAL A 57 1.01 -8.68 6.34
C VAL A 57 1.55 -9.30 7.63
N LYS A 58 2.86 -9.14 7.86
CA LYS A 58 3.53 -9.61 9.05
C LYS A 58 3.20 -8.69 10.24
N ILE A 59 2.88 -9.29 11.37
CA ILE A 59 2.58 -8.55 12.59
C ILE A 59 3.89 -8.27 13.35
N PRO A 60 4.23 -7.01 13.59
CA PRO A 60 5.42 -6.68 14.37
C PRO A 60 5.26 -7.12 15.83
N SER A 61 6.33 -7.60 16.43
CA SER A 61 6.34 -8.02 17.83
C SER A 61 6.36 -6.81 18.75
N SER A 62 5.59 -6.89 19.85
CA SER A 62 5.61 -5.87 20.88
C SER A 62 5.45 -6.53 22.24
N LYS A 63 6.04 -5.95 23.29
CA LYS A 63 5.94 -6.50 24.64
C LYS A 63 4.52 -6.45 25.17
N ALA A 64 3.78 -5.40 24.83
CA ALA A 64 2.41 -5.20 25.31
C ALA A 64 1.41 -6.09 24.57
N LYS A 65 1.69 -6.42 23.30
CA LYS A 65 0.78 -7.16 22.43
C LYS A 65 1.57 -8.21 21.67
N ASP A 66 1.96 -9.27 22.39
CA ASP A 66 2.75 -10.34 21.80
C ASP A 66 1.84 -11.25 20.95
N PRO A 67 2.13 -11.45 19.66
CA PRO A 67 1.35 -12.36 18.82
C PRO A 67 1.27 -13.78 19.40
N ARG A 68 2.30 -14.23 20.12
CA ARG A 68 2.28 -15.55 20.78
C ARG A 68 1.22 -15.65 21.86
N ALA A 69 0.77 -14.51 22.39
CA ALA A 69 -0.31 -14.45 23.39
C ALA A 69 -1.68 -14.22 22.74
N GLY A 70 -1.81 -14.39 21.44
CA GLY A 70 -3.06 -14.27 20.71
C GLY A 70 -3.33 -12.89 20.09
N TYR A 71 -2.37 -11.98 20.10
CA TYR A 71 -2.52 -10.65 19.51
C TYR A 71 -2.19 -10.69 18.02
N PHE A 72 -3.13 -11.20 17.23
CA PHE A 72 -3.00 -11.25 15.78
C PHE A 72 -4.33 -10.94 15.04
N TYR A 73 -5.27 -10.33 15.74
CA TYR A 73 -6.54 -9.91 15.14
C TYR A 73 -6.48 -8.44 14.73
N MET A 74 -6.83 -8.17 13.47
CA MET A 74 -7.01 -6.83 12.96
C MET A 74 -8.47 -6.65 12.56
N SER A 75 -9.18 -5.75 13.24
CA SER A 75 -10.58 -5.48 12.95
C SER A 75 -10.74 -4.93 11.52
N PRO A 76 -11.96 -5.00 10.92
CA PRO A 76 -12.20 -4.42 9.61
C PRO A 76 -11.84 -2.93 9.52
N HIS A 77 -12.09 -2.17 10.56
CA HIS A 77 -11.72 -0.74 10.60
C HIS A 77 -10.20 -0.55 10.64
N ALA A 78 -9.49 -1.38 11.41
CA ALA A 78 -8.03 -1.34 11.45
C ALA A 78 -7.42 -1.70 10.11
N GLN A 79 -7.97 -2.71 9.43
CA GLN A 79 -7.55 -3.08 8.08
C GLN A 79 -7.77 -1.94 7.09
N THR A 80 -8.89 -1.24 7.19
CA THR A 80 -9.19 -0.08 6.36
C THR A 80 -8.14 1.02 6.54
N MET A 81 -7.72 1.28 7.78
CA MET A 81 -6.68 2.27 8.05
C MET A 81 -5.35 1.91 7.40
N ILE A 82 -4.95 0.65 7.49
CA ILE A 82 -3.71 0.19 6.85
C ILE A 82 -3.80 0.28 5.33
N LYS A 83 -4.95 -0.08 4.77
CA LYS A 83 -5.21 0.04 3.34
C LYS A 83 -5.08 1.49 2.87
N GLU A 84 -5.64 2.44 3.62
CA GLU A 84 -5.54 3.86 3.30
C GLU A 84 -4.09 4.36 3.34
N CYS A 85 -3.31 3.92 4.33
CA CYS A 85 -1.89 4.24 4.41
C CYS A 85 -1.12 3.69 3.20
N LEU A 86 -1.38 2.45 2.82
CA LEU A 86 -0.76 1.85 1.64
C LEU A 86 -1.13 2.59 0.37
N SER A 87 -2.41 2.96 0.23
CA SER A 87 -2.89 3.71 -0.94
C SER A 87 -2.21 5.07 -1.03
N THR A 88 -2.03 5.75 0.10
CA THR A 88 -1.34 7.03 0.15
C THR A 88 0.12 6.89 -0.27
N LEU A 89 0.82 5.88 0.25
CA LEU A 89 2.21 5.60 -0.15
C LEU A 89 2.31 5.30 -1.65
N PHE A 90 1.38 4.51 -2.16
CA PHE A 90 1.32 4.18 -3.58
C PHE A 90 1.16 5.43 -4.44
N LEU A 91 0.21 6.30 -4.10
CA LEU A 91 -0.04 7.53 -4.85
C LEU A 91 1.12 8.50 -4.76
N GLN A 92 1.78 8.60 -3.60
CA GLN A 92 2.97 9.43 -3.44
C GLN A 92 4.10 8.94 -4.33
N ASN A 93 4.32 7.62 -4.37
CA ASN A 93 5.35 7.01 -5.21
C ASN A 93 5.05 7.24 -6.69
N LEU A 94 3.81 7.00 -7.11
CA LEU A 94 3.36 7.21 -8.48
C LEU A 94 3.61 8.66 -8.92
N TRP A 95 3.18 9.60 -8.10
CA TRP A 95 3.33 11.03 -8.40
C TRP A 95 4.79 11.46 -8.41
N ALA A 96 5.57 11.05 -7.41
CA ALA A 96 6.97 11.42 -7.32
C ALA A 96 7.78 10.99 -8.54
N GLU A 97 7.46 9.82 -9.10
CA GLU A 97 8.20 9.28 -10.24
C GLU A 97 7.68 9.74 -11.60
N LEU A 98 6.38 10.02 -11.72
CA LEU A 98 5.78 10.38 -13.01
C LEU A 98 5.42 11.87 -13.17
N SER A 99 5.51 12.68 -12.10
CA SER A 99 5.12 14.10 -12.17
C SER A 99 5.95 14.90 -13.14
N ASP A 100 7.19 14.53 -13.38
CA ASP A 100 8.11 15.24 -14.27
C ASP A 100 8.11 14.71 -15.71
N ILE A 101 7.18 13.81 -16.05
CA ILE A 101 7.18 13.16 -17.36
C ILE A 101 7.07 14.16 -18.52
N ASN A 102 6.42 15.28 -18.29
CA ASN A 102 6.29 16.34 -19.32
C ASN A 102 7.62 17.02 -19.64
N LYS A 103 8.64 16.86 -18.80
CA LYS A 103 9.97 17.44 -18.97
C LYS A 103 10.91 16.54 -19.75
N VAL A 104 10.53 15.29 -19.93
CA VAL A 104 11.33 14.33 -20.69
C VAL A 104 10.63 14.06 -22.03
N ASN A 105 11.40 13.80 -23.05
CA ASN A 105 10.87 13.54 -24.38
C ASN A 105 10.38 12.10 -24.49
N CYS A 106 9.29 11.81 -23.80
CA CYS A 106 8.75 10.48 -23.66
C CYS A 106 7.22 10.54 -23.59
N GLU A 107 6.56 9.59 -24.22
CA GLU A 107 5.11 9.47 -24.13
C GLU A 107 4.68 8.97 -22.76
N LEU A 108 3.60 9.52 -22.23
CA LEU A 108 3.07 9.12 -20.93
C LEU A 108 2.68 7.64 -20.92
N SER A 109 2.08 7.12 -21.97
CA SER A 109 1.69 5.71 -22.04
C SER A 109 2.88 4.77 -21.88
N THR A 110 3.98 5.06 -22.56
CA THR A 110 5.22 4.28 -22.48
C THR A 110 5.82 4.39 -21.06
N ALA A 111 5.80 5.58 -20.49
CA ALA A 111 6.30 5.80 -19.14
C ALA A 111 5.50 5.01 -18.10
N ILE A 112 4.18 4.95 -18.25
CA ILE A 112 3.33 4.18 -17.33
C ILE A 112 3.63 2.67 -17.44
N TYR A 113 3.78 2.13 -18.65
CA TYR A 113 4.15 0.73 -18.82
C TYR A 113 5.49 0.40 -18.17
N ALA A 114 6.49 1.26 -18.35
CA ALA A 114 7.80 1.09 -17.72
C ALA A 114 7.71 1.17 -16.20
N TRP A 115 6.87 2.07 -15.70
CA TRP A 115 6.63 2.21 -14.26
C TRP A 115 5.98 0.96 -13.66
N LEU A 116 4.97 0.40 -14.34
CA LEU A 116 4.33 -0.85 -13.90
C LEU A 116 5.34 -1.99 -13.83
N GLU A 117 6.16 -2.15 -14.87
CA GLU A 117 7.18 -3.19 -14.91
C GLU A 117 8.19 -3.04 -13.77
N LYS A 118 8.65 -1.83 -13.52
CA LYS A 118 9.59 -1.52 -12.45
C LYS A 118 9.03 -1.89 -11.07
N HIS A 119 7.74 -1.73 -10.87
CA HIS A 119 7.09 -1.92 -9.56
C HIS A 119 6.33 -3.25 -9.43
N GLY A 120 6.51 -4.16 -10.38
CA GLY A 120 5.92 -5.50 -10.30
C GLY A 120 4.42 -5.55 -10.48
N ILE A 121 3.84 -4.56 -11.14
CA ILE A 121 2.39 -4.49 -11.37
C ILE A 121 2.07 -5.00 -12.77
N ALA A 122 1.03 -5.82 -12.90
CA ALA A 122 0.61 -6.37 -14.18
C ALA A 122 0.11 -5.30 -15.15
N ASP A 123 0.39 -5.47 -16.43
CA ASP A 123 0.01 -4.52 -17.50
C ASP A 123 -1.50 -4.32 -17.60
N THR A 124 -2.29 -5.27 -17.14
CA THR A 124 -3.75 -5.18 -17.15
C THR A 124 -4.27 -3.99 -16.34
N TYR A 125 -3.46 -3.45 -15.43
CA TYR A 125 -3.83 -2.31 -14.60
C TYR A 125 -3.39 -0.96 -15.18
N TRP A 126 -2.87 -0.95 -16.41
CA TRP A 126 -2.37 0.28 -17.05
C TRP A 126 -3.42 1.39 -17.07
N GLU A 127 -4.63 1.11 -17.49
CA GLU A 127 -5.70 2.14 -17.56
C GLU A 127 -6.06 2.66 -16.15
N CYS A 128 -6.12 1.76 -15.17
CA CYS A 128 -6.38 2.15 -13.78
C CYS A 128 -5.31 3.12 -13.26
N ILE A 129 -4.04 2.81 -13.50
CA ILE A 129 -2.93 3.65 -13.05
C ILE A 129 -2.89 4.96 -13.82
N ARG A 130 -3.16 4.94 -15.12
CA ARG A 130 -3.26 6.14 -15.95
C ARG A 130 -4.31 7.10 -15.41
N GLN A 131 -5.49 6.60 -15.05
CA GLN A 131 -6.56 7.42 -14.47
C GLN A 131 -6.14 8.02 -13.13
N LYS A 132 -5.45 7.25 -12.29
CA LYS A 132 -4.93 7.75 -11.02
C LYS A 132 -3.92 8.87 -11.21
N TYR A 133 -3.04 8.72 -12.17
CA TYR A 133 -2.06 9.75 -12.51
C TYR A 133 -2.77 11.06 -12.91
N TYR A 134 -3.76 10.99 -13.79
CA TYR A 134 -4.49 12.19 -14.23
C TYR A 134 -5.28 12.83 -13.09
N ARG A 135 -5.84 12.04 -12.19
CA ARG A 135 -6.54 12.60 -11.00
C ARG A 135 -5.58 13.34 -10.08
N LEU A 136 -4.40 12.78 -9.86
CA LEU A 136 -3.37 13.45 -9.08
C LEU A 136 -2.92 14.75 -9.74
N ARG A 137 -2.65 14.70 -11.03
CA ARG A 137 -2.24 15.88 -11.80
C ARG A 137 -3.27 16.99 -11.69
N LYS A 138 -4.54 16.67 -11.89
CA LYS A 138 -5.63 17.62 -11.78
C LYS A 138 -5.74 18.20 -10.37
N ALA A 139 -5.64 17.36 -9.34
CA ALA A 139 -5.72 17.80 -7.95
C ALA A 139 -4.61 18.80 -7.61
N TYR A 140 -3.38 18.57 -8.09
CA TYR A 140 -2.29 19.47 -7.86
C TYR A 140 -2.40 20.77 -8.67
N GLU A 141 -2.86 20.69 -9.91
CA GLU A 141 -3.11 21.87 -10.74
C GLU A 141 -4.21 22.74 -10.12
N ASP A 142 -5.30 22.15 -9.66
CA ASP A 142 -6.42 22.86 -9.03
C ASP A 142 -6.01 23.57 -7.73
N LYS A 143 -5.03 23.02 -7.01
CA LYS A 143 -4.49 23.62 -5.79
C LYS A 143 -3.39 24.65 -6.07
N GLY A 144 -3.02 24.88 -7.34
CA GLY A 144 -1.93 25.74 -7.69
C GLY A 144 -0.54 25.23 -7.30
N ILE A 145 -0.42 23.92 -7.03
CA ILE A 145 0.85 23.30 -6.66
C ILE A 145 1.61 22.98 -7.94
N LYS A 146 2.86 23.44 -8.02
CA LYS A 146 3.73 23.10 -9.15
C LYS A 146 4.18 21.65 -9.05
N LEU A 147 4.13 20.92 -10.17
CA LEU A 147 4.45 19.51 -10.21
C LEU A 147 5.87 19.19 -9.75
N LYS A 148 6.81 20.09 -10.00
CA LYS A 148 8.22 19.89 -9.64
C LYS A 148 8.53 20.15 -8.16
N ASP A 149 7.61 20.69 -7.41
CA ASP A 149 7.79 21.04 -6.00
C ASP A 149 7.56 19.85 -5.08
N TYR A 150 7.50 18.71 -5.66
CA TYR A 150 7.29 17.43 -4.99
C TYR A 150 8.54 16.80 -4.51
#